data_636d38e5c2a59d1f8faf1be1e0b81bf2
#
_entry.id   636d38e5c2a59d1f8faf1be1e0b81bf2
#
_cell.length_a   1.000
_cell.length_b   1.000
_cell.length_c   1.000
_cell.angle_alpha   90.00
_cell.angle_beta   90.00
_cell.angle_gamma   90.00
#
_symmetry.space_group_name_H-M   'P 1'
#
loop_
_entity.id
_entity.type
_entity.pdbx_description
1 polymer ?
#
loop_
_entity_poly.entity_id
_entity_poly.type
_entity_poly.pdbx_seq_one_letter_code
_entity_poly.pdbx_strand_id
1 'polypeptide(L)'
;HAIEDAEAWKKIQKVLEERVQAGVEVRVFYDDMGSIGFINTDFVKKMEQIGIHCRVFNPFMPGLNVFLNNRDHRKITVIDGKVAFTGGYNLANEYFNYTNPYGQWKDTGIRLEGDAVQSLTATFLEMWNAANDRNNNEDFSKYFIRSEYKAAQTGFVQPYADSPMDDEQVGEEVYISMVNKAEKYCWFITPYLIITDEMTHALCLAAKRGVDVRIITPGIPDKKMIYSVTRSFYHGLVKNGVRIYEWTPGFCHAKMSVADDCM
;
A
#
# COMPACT_ATOMS: atom_id res chain seq x y z
N HIS A 1 -4.15 -5.82 -2.69
CA HIS A 1 -4.67 -6.41 -1.47
C HIS A 1 -6.16 -6.73 -1.57
N ALA A 2 -7.06 -5.73 -1.50
CA ALA A 2 -8.50 -5.98 -1.52
C ALA A 2 -9.18 -5.52 -2.81
N ILE A 3 -10.12 -6.34 -3.30
CA ILE A 3 -11.03 -6.02 -4.39
C ILE A 3 -12.45 -6.24 -3.87
N GLU A 4 -13.34 -5.28 -4.12
CA GLU A 4 -14.78 -5.38 -3.89
C GLU A 4 -15.51 -5.45 -5.25
N ASP A 5 -16.39 -6.43 -5.46
CA ASP A 5 -17.20 -6.53 -6.68
C ASP A 5 -18.33 -5.46 -6.66
N ALA A 6 -17.91 -4.19 -6.68
CA ALA A 6 -18.76 -3.02 -6.61
C ALA A 6 -18.43 -2.01 -7.72
N GLU A 7 -19.03 -0.82 -7.67
CA GLU A 7 -18.97 0.15 -8.77
C GLU A 7 -17.54 0.56 -9.16
N ALA A 8 -16.66 0.78 -8.18
CA ALA A 8 -15.27 1.17 -8.43
C ALA A 8 -14.54 0.08 -9.25
N TRP A 9 -14.65 -1.19 -8.81
CA TRP A 9 -14.05 -2.31 -9.53
C TRP A 9 -14.63 -2.50 -10.92
N LYS A 10 -15.97 -2.45 -11.06
CA LYS A 10 -16.64 -2.66 -12.36
C LYS A 10 -16.20 -1.66 -13.42
N LYS A 11 -15.94 -0.41 -13.04
CA LYS A 11 -15.37 0.58 -13.97
C LYS A 11 -13.96 0.22 -14.41
N ILE A 12 -13.12 -0.24 -13.48
CA ILE A 12 -11.76 -0.70 -13.78
C ILE A 12 -11.81 -1.96 -14.65
N GLN A 13 -12.60 -2.95 -14.25
CA GLN A 13 -12.77 -4.20 -14.98
C GLN A 13 -13.16 -3.95 -16.44
N LYS A 14 -14.10 -3.06 -16.69
CA LYS A 14 -14.50 -2.71 -18.07
C LYS A 14 -13.32 -2.22 -18.91
N VAL A 15 -12.47 -1.36 -18.36
CA VAL A 15 -11.26 -0.88 -19.04
C VAL A 15 -10.28 -2.04 -19.29
N LEU A 16 -10.11 -2.94 -18.32
CA LEU A 16 -9.23 -4.11 -18.46
C LEU A 16 -9.75 -5.06 -19.55
N GLU A 17 -11.06 -5.30 -19.63
CA GLU A 17 -11.71 -6.08 -20.70
C GLU A 17 -11.45 -5.47 -22.07
N GLU A 18 -11.61 -4.15 -22.22
CA GLU A 18 -11.32 -3.45 -23.47
C GLU A 18 -9.83 -3.59 -23.86
N ARG A 19 -8.93 -3.62 -22.90
CA ARG A 19 -7.48 -3.83 -23.16
C ARG A 19 -7.18 -5.26 -23.57
N VAL A 20 -7.81 -6.25 -22.93
CA VAL A 20 -7.71 -7.67 -23.35
C VAL A 20 -8.18 -7.85 -24.78
N GLN A 21 -9.33 -7.27 -25.14
CA GLN A 21 -9.85 -7.31 -26.50
C GLN A 21 -8.91 -6.64 -27.54
N ALA A 22 -8.12 -5.65 -27.08
CA ALA A 22 -7.10 -5.01 -27.89
C ALA A 22 -5.77 -5.79 -27.93
N GLY A 23 -5.69 -6.99 -27.35
CA GLY A 23 -4.52 -7.86 -27.36
C GLY A 23 -3.51 -7.60 -26.24
N VAL A 24 -3.88 -6.82 -25.20
CA VAL A 24 -3.02 -6.59 -24.04
C VAL A 24 -3.13 -7.77 -23.07
N GLU A 25 -1.99 -8.28 -22.62
CA GLU A 25 -1.93 -9.25 -21.51
C GLU A 25 -2.25 -8.55 -20.19
N VAL A 26 -3.32 -8.99 -19.52
CA VAL A 26 -3.75 -8.43 -18.24
C VAL A 26 -3.63 -9.47 -17.14
N ARG A 27 -2.97 -9.10 -16.04
CA ARG A 27 -2.80 -9.93 -14.84
C ARG A 27 -3.40 -9.21 -13.63
N VAL A 28 -4.23 -9.92 -12.88
CA VAL A 28 -4.82 -9.44 -11.62
C VAL A 28 -4.40 -10.38 -10.49
N PHE A 29 -3.92 -9.79 -9.40
CA PHE A 29 -3.47 -10.50 -8.22
C PHE A 29 -4.09 -9.88 -6.98
N TYR A 30 -4.69 -10.67 -6.10
CA TYR A 30 -5.32 -10.16 -4.89
C TYR A 30 -5.10 -11.08 -3.68
N ASP A 31 -5.20 -10.51 -2.48
CA ASP A 31 -5.14 -11.25 -1.22
C ASP A 31 -6.54 -11.77 -0.86
N ASP A 32 -6.64 -13.06 -0.57
CA ASP A 32 -7.93 -13.69 -0.30
C ASP A 32 -8.61 -13.13 0.96
N MET A 33 -7.89 -13.07 2.08
CA MET A 33 -8.43 -12.51 3.32
C MET A 33 -8.77 -11.03 3.22
N GLY A 34 -8.00 -10.27 2.42
CA GLY A 34 -8.28 -8.86 2.14
C GLY A 34 -9.56 -8.65 1.35
N SER A 35 -9.98 -9.65 0.59
CA SER A 35 -11.16 -9.61 -0.28
C SER A 35 -12.32 -10.47 0.22
N ILE A 36 -12.18 -11.13 1.38
CA ILE A 36 -13.20 -12.03 1.92
C ILE A 36 -14.50 -11.24 2.21
N GLY A 37 -15.61 -11.80 1.73
CA GLY A 37 -16.92 -11.13 1.84
C GLY A 37 -17.17 -10.02 0.81
N PHE A 38 -16.18 -9.60 0.03
CA PHE A 38 -16.30 -8.58 -1.01
C PHE A 38 -16.39 -9.17 -2.41
N ILE A 39 -15.81 -10.35 -2.64
CA ILE A 39 -15.87 -11.10 -3.87
C ILE A 39 -16.33 -12.53 -3.59
N ASN A 40 -16.88 -13.19 -4.61
CA ASN A 40 -17.32 -14.57 -4.51
C ASN A 40 -16.23 -15.55 -5.00
N THR A 41 -16.41 -16.83 -4.68
CA THR A 41 -15.47 -17.91 -5.05
C THR A 41 -15.30 -18.10 -6.57
N ASP A 42 -16.21 -17.58 -7.38
CA ASP A 42 -16.15 -17.67 -8.84
C ASP A 42 -15.41 -16.48 -9.48
N PHE A 43 -14.90 -15.55 -8.69
CA PHE A 43 -14.25 -14.32 -9.21
C PHE A 43 -13.09 -14.66 -10.15
N VAL A 44 -12.19 -15.56 -9.76
CA VAL A 44 -11.07 -16.00 -10.61
C VAL A 44 -11.57 -16.55 -11.93
N LYS A 45 -12.57 -17.47 -11.89
CA LYS A 45 -13.14 -18.04 -13.11
C LYS A 45 -13.75 -16.98 -14.02
N LYS A 46 -14.44 -15.99 -13.46
CA LYS A 46 -15.01 -14.86 -14.23
C LYS A 46 -13.92 -14.05 -14.90
N MET A 47 -12.81 -13.76 -14.20
CA MET A 47 -11.68 -13.03 -14.79
C MET A 47 -11.05 -13.82 -15.94
N GLU A 48 -10.79 -15.10 -15.74
CA GLU A 48 -10.23 -15.96 -16.80
C GLU A 48 -11.15 -16.09 -18.03
N GLN A 49 -12.47 -16.12 -17.83
CA GLN A 49 -13.45 -16.17 -18.92
C GLN A 49 -13.42 -14.93 -19.85
N ILE A 50 -13.03 -13.80 -19.31
CA ILE A 50 -12.88 -12.54 -20.07
C ILE A 50 -11.44 -12.29 -20.51
N GLY A 51 -10.54 -13.27 -20.33
CA GLY A 51 -9.15 -13.24 -20.77
C GLY A 51 -8.21 -12.49 -19.82
N ILE A 52 -8.63 -12.21 -18.59
CA ILE A 52 -7.78 -11.64 -17.54
C ILE A 52 -7.18 -12.78 -16.72
N HIS A 53 -5.86 -12.92 -16.73
CA HIS A 53 -5.18 -13.88 -15.86
C HIS A 53 -5.31 -13.44 -14.41
N CYS A 54 -5.92 -14.30 -13.57
CA CYS A 54 -6.21 -13.95 -12.18
C CYS A 54 -5.60 -14.97 -11.22
N ARG A 55 -4.90 -14.50 -10.19
CA ARG A 55 -4.33 -15.34 -9.13
C ARG A 55 -4.70 -14.80 -7.75
N VAL A 56 -4.75 -15.70 -6.78
CA VAL A 56 -5.08 -15.42 -5.39
C VAL A 56 -3.86 -15.66 -4.52
N PHE A 57 -3.55 -14.69 -3.66
CA PHE A 57 -2.52 -14.86 -2.64
C PHE A 57 -3.09 -15.52 -1.40
N ASN A 58 -2.43 -16.58 -0.94
CA ASN A 58 -2.68 -17.30 0.29
C ASN A 58 -4.18 -17.57 0.53
N PRO A 59 -4.82 -18.44 -0.30
CA PRO A 59 -6.24 -18.76 -0.19
C PRO A 59 -6.60 -19.24 1.22
N PHE A 60 -7.70 -18.75 1.75
CA PHE A 60 -8.20 -19.15 3.06
C PHE A 60 -8.73 -20.58 3.03
N MET A 61 -8.11 -21.46 3.80
CA MET A 61 -8.58 -22.84 4.03
C MET A 61 -8.98 -23.00 5.51
N PRO A 62 -10.24 -23.27 5.82
CA PRO A 62 -10.67 -23.52 7.20
C PRO A 62 -9.92 -24.69 7.85
N GLY A 63 -9.39 -24.50 9.04
CA GLY A 63 -8.89 -25.58 9.91
C GLY A 63 -7.37 -25.79 9.95
N LEU A 64 -6.58 -25.39 8.97
CA LEU A 64 -5.12 -25.62 8.92
C LEU A 64 -4.39 -24.46 8.23
N ASN A 65 -4.42 -23.26 8.80
CA ASN A 65 -3.68 -22.16 8.19
C ASN A 65 -2.61 -21.61 9.13
N VAL A 66 -1.45 -22.27 9.14
CA VAL A 66 -0.26 -21.82 9.87
C VAL A 66 0.21 -20.44 9.36
N PHE A 67 -0.12 -20.09 8.10
CA PHE A 67 0.25 -18.86 7.43
C PHE A 67 -0.89 -17.83 7.34
N LEU A 68 -1.91 -17.94 8.20
CA LEU A 68 -3.08 -17.04 8.16
C LEU A 68 -2.69 -15.55 8.20
N ASN A 69 -1.66 -15.21 8.93
CA ASN A 69 -1.19 -13.83 9.09
C ASN A 69 -0.28 -13.34 7.95
N ASN A 70 0.19 -14.22 7.09
CA ASN A 70 0.99 -13.82 5.94
C ASN A 70 0.06 -13.26 4.85
N ARG A 71 -0.06 -11.93 4.79
CA ARG A 71 -0.96 -11.23 3.87
C ARG A 71 -0.17 -10.27 2.97
N ASP A 72 -0.55 -10.20 1.70
CA ASP A 72 -0.03 -9.19 0.80
C ASP A 72 -0.89 -7.92 0.88
N HIS A 73 -0.33 -6.87 1.48
CA HIS A 73 -1.03 -5.59 1.64
C HIS A 73 -0.63 -4.55 0.58
N ARG A 74 0.23 -4.88 -0.36
CA ARG A 74 0.71 -3.98 -1.41
C ARG A 74 -0.39 -3.66 -2.42
N LYS A 75 -0.35 -2.47 -3.00
CA LYS A 75 -1.21 -2.01 -4.08
C LYS A 75 -0.29 -1.54 -5.20
N ILE A 76 -0.10 -2.38 -6.20
CA ILE A 76 0.82 -2.13 -7.30
C ILE A 76 0.06 -2.30 -8.61
N THR A 77 0.16 -1.33 -9.49
CA THR A 77 -0.26 -1.43 -10.88
C THR A 77 0.91 -1.07 -11.77
N VAL A 78 1.26 -1.93 -12.70
CA VAL A 78 2.32 -1.69 -13.68
C VAL A 78 1.73 -1.76 -15.07
N ILE A 79 2.09 -0.83 -15.93
CA ILE A 79 1.67 -0.75 -17.32
C ILE A 79 2.93 -0.78 -18.20
N ASP A 80 3.08 -1.85 -18.98
CA ASP A 80 4.16 -2.07 -19.95
C ASP A 80 5.59 -1.91 -19.39
N GLY A 81 5.80 -2.05 -18.08
CA GLY A 81 7.09 -1.76 -17.44
C GLY A 81 7.54 -0.30 -17.55
N LYS A 82 6.66 0.61 -17.97
CA LYS A 82 6.95 2.03 -18.21
C LYS A 82 6.33 2.97 -17.21
N VAL A 83 5.14 2.63 -16.74
CA VAL A 83 4.39 3.42 -15.76
C VAL A 83 3.95 2.50 -14.63
N ALA A 84 4.08 2.96 -13.40
CA ALA A 84 3.56 2.25 -12.25
C ALA A 84 2.77 3.17 -11.33
N PHE A 85 1.82 2.57 -10.59
CA PHE A 85 1.07 3.23 -9.55
C PHE A 85 1.16 2.41 -8.27
N THR A 86 1.32 3.10 -7.14
CA THR A 86 1.23 2.50 -5.81
C THR A 86 0.62 3.49 -4.83
N GLY A 87 0.12 3.00 -3.70
CA GLY A 87 -0.52 3.86 -2.70
C GLY A 87 -1.26 3.07 -1.63
N GLY A 88 -2.05 3.78 -0.82
CA GLY A 88 -2.85 3.20 0.26
C GLY A 88 -4.17 2.57 -0.20
N TYR A 89 -4.70 2.95 -1.35
CA TYR A 89 -6.03 2.62 -1.82
C TYR A 89 -6.22 1.14 -2.22
N ASN A 90 -7.34 0.55 -1.79
CA ASN A 90 -7.84 -0.71 -2.34
C ASN A 90 -8.88 -0.45 -3.46
N LEU A 91 -9.28 -1.49 -4.16
CA LEU A 91 -10.29 -1.39 -5.22
C LEU A 91 -11.68 -1.68 -4.65
N ALA A 92 -12.13 -0.80 -3.76
CA ALA A 92 -13.44 -0.85 -3.11
C ALA A 92 -14.07 0.55 -3.09
N ASN A 93 -15.39 0.60 -2.97
CA ASN A 93 -16.17 1.82 -3.19
C ASN A 93 -15.81 2.99 -2.25
N GLU A 94 -15.52 2.71 -0.98
CA GLU A 94 -15.18 3.74 0.02
C GLU A 94 -13.87 4.46 -0.32
N TYR A 95 -12.89 3.77 -0.90
CA TYR A 95 -11.61 4.37 -1.28
C TYR A 95 -11.72 5.44 -2.38
N PHE A 96 -12.81 5.38 -3.15
CA PHE A 96 -13.12 6.33 -4.23
C PHE A 96 -14.28 7.26 -3.88
N ASN A 97 -14.74 7.25 -2.62
CA ASN A 97 -15.88 8.03 -2.13
C ASN A 97 -17.18 7.78 -2.90
N TYR A 98 -17.39 6.59 -3.48
CA TYR A 98 -18.69 6.16 -3.98
C TYR A 98 -19.65 5.85 -2.84
N THR A 99 -19.12 5.40 -1.71
CA THR A 99 -19.80 5.25 -0.43
C THR A 99 -18.99 5.95 0.66
N ASN A 100 -19.66 6.44 1.71
CA ASN A 100 -19.00 7.22 2.76
C ASN A 100 -19.36 6.71 4.17
N PRO A 101 -19.10 5.42 4.49
CA PRO A 101 -19.48 4.84 5.78
C PRO A 101 -18.73 5.47 6.97
N TYR A 102 -17.58 6.11 6.71
CA TYR A 102 -16.72 6.75 7.70
C TYR A 102 -16.44 8.22 7.39
N GLY A 103 -17.45 8.91 6.80
CA GLY A 103 -17.27 10.26 6.28
C GLY A 103 -16.42 10.29 5.01
N GLN A 104 -15.76 11.40 4.73
CA GLN A 104 -14.90 11.52 3.57
C GLN A 104 -13.67 10.60 3.73
N TRP A 105 -13.44 9.73 2.75
CA TRP A 105 -12.23 8.91 2.69
C TRP A 105 -11.09 9.69 2.03
N LYS A 106 -9.96 9.78 2.73
CA LYS A 106 -8.74 10.41 2.22
C LYS A 106 -7.65 9.37 2.07
N ASP A 107 -7.22 9.15 0.83
CA ASP A 107 -6.07 8.30 0.53
C ASP A 107 -5.08 9.03 -0.37
N THR A 108 -3.91 8.44 -0.58
CA THR A 108 -2.87 8.94 -1.47
C THR A 108 -2.30 7.81 -2.31
N GLY A 109 -1.91 8.17 -3.52
CA GLY A 109 -1.17 7.29 -4.42
C GLY A 109 -0.16 8.11 -5.22
N ILE A 110 0.83 7.43 -5.75
CA ILE A 110 1.82 8.02 -6.65
C ILE A 110 1.77 7.33 -8.01
N ARG A 111 2.06 8.09 -9.04
CA ARG A 111 2.37 7.60 -10.39
C ARG A 111 3.87 7.76 -10.60
N LEU A 112 4.52 6.69 -11.02
CA LEU A 112 5.95 6.64 -11.30
C LEU A 112 6.18 6.40 -12.79
N GLU A 113 7.22 7.03 -13.31
CA GLU A 113 7.79 6.79 -14.63
C GLU A 113 9.31 6.73 -14.48
N GLY A 114 9.98 6.07 -15.41
CA GLY A 114 11.42 5.91 -15.37
C GLY A 114 11.87 4.59 -14.72
N ASP A 115 13.14 4.49 -14.38
CA ASP A 115 13.78 3.22 -13.98
C ASP A 115 13.21 2.63 -12.67
N ALA A 116 12.66 3.46 -11.78
CA ALA A 116 12.02 3.01 -10.55
C ALA A 116 10.81 2.07 -10.79
N VAL A 117 10.19 2.13 -11.98
CA VAL A 117 9.10 1.23 -12.37
C VAL A 117 9.56 -0.22 -12.40
N GLN A 118 10.82 -0.48 -12.71
CA GLN A 118 11.38 -1.85 -12.75
C GLN A 118 11.32 -2.53 -11.39
N SER A 119 11.58 -1.81 -10.29
CA SER A 119 11.46 -2.37 -8.94
C SER A 119 10.04 -2.80 -8.61
N LEU A 120 9.03 -1.97 -8.95
CA LEU A 120 7.62 -2.35 -8.75
C LEU A 120 7.20 -3.49 -9.69
N THR A 121 7.75 -3.55 -10.90
CA THR A 121 7.54 -4.67 -11.82
C THR A 121 8.09 -5.97 -11.23
N ALA A 122 9.33 -5.95 -10.72
CA ALA A 122 9.94 -7.10 -10.05
C ALA A 122 9.09 -7.56 -8.87
N THR A 123 8.72 -6.65 -7.97
CA THR A 123 7.89 -6.95 -6.80
C THR A 123 6.55 -7.60 -7.17
N PHE A 124 5.88 -7.11 -8.23
CA PHE A 124 4.64 -7.73 -8.71
C PHE A 124 4.88 -9.14 -9.27
N LEU A 125 5.92 -9.31 -10.09
CA LEU A 125 6.21 -10.60 -10.75
C LEU A 125 6.70 -11.66 -9.77
N GLU A 126 7.46 -11.30 -8.75
CA GLU A 126 7.85 -12.20 -7.65
C GLU A 126 6.63 -12.79 -6.96
N MET A 127 5.67 -11.93 -6.57
CA MET A 127 4.44 -12.37 -5.93
C MET A 127 3.54 -13.16 -6.87
N TRP A 128 3.47 -12.74 -8.13
CA TRP A 128 2.75 -13.47 -9.17
C TRP A 128 3.31 -14.89 -9.34
N ASN A 129 4.63 -15.04 -9.33
CA ASN A 129 5.29 -16.33 -9.46
C ASN A 129 5.14 -17.18 -8.20
N ALA A 130 5.27 -16.57 -7.01
CA ALA A 130 5.10 -17.27 -5.72
C ALA A 130 3.70 -17.87 -5.54
N ALA A 131 2.67 -17.27 -6.13
CA ALA A 131 1.30 -17.79 -6.12
C ALA A 131 1.04 -18.87 -7.19
N ASN A 132 2.08 -19.41 -7.83
CA ASN A 132 1.95 -20.42 -8.87
C ASN A 132 2.34 -21.80 -8.32
N ASP A 133 1.40 -22.72 -8.23
CA ASP A 133 1.65 -24.12 -7.82
C ASP A 133 2.42 -24.96 -8.86
N ARG A 134 2.67 -24.41 -10.02
CA ARG A 134 3.38 -25.08 -11.11
C ARG A 134 4.73 -24.41 -11.34
N ASN A 135 5.80 -25.21 -11.39
CA ASN A 135 7.12 -24.79 -11.87
C ASN A 135 7.04 -24.25 -13.31
N ASN A 136 6.59 -23.05 -13.43
CA ASN A 136 6.48 -22.37 -14.71
C ASN A 136 7.69 -21.46 -14.84
N ASN A 137 8.68 -21.89 -15.60
CA ASN A 137 9.87 -21.09 -15.94
C ASN A 137 9.47 -20.02 -16.98
N GLU A 138 8.55 -19.11 -16.61
CA GLU A 138 8.22 -17.99 -17.47
C GLU A 138 9.41 -17.03 -17.51
N ASP A 139 9.80 -16.63 -18.71
CA ASP A 139 10.79 -15.57 -18.90
C ASP A 139 10.17 -14.20 -18.63
N PHE A 140 10.50 -13.61 -17.51
CA PHE A 140 10.05 -12.28 -17.12
C PHE A 140 10.90 -11.15 -17.71
N SER A 141 12.00 -11.44 -18.39
CA SER A 141 12.90 -10.42 -18.95
C SER A 141 12.18 -9.42 -19.87
N LYS A 142 11.15 -9.92 -20.59
CA LYS A 142 10.30 -9.11 -21.49
C LYS A 142 9.58 -7.94 -20.82
N TYR A 143 9.42 -7.96 -19.47
CA TYR A 143 8.75 -6.91 -18.73
C TYR A 143 9.71 -5.84 -18.19
N PHE A 144 11.02 -6.08 -18.25
CA PHE A 144 12.04 -5.14 -17.80
C PHE A 144 12.55 -4.30 -18.98
N ILE A 145 11.83 -3.21 -19.23
CA ILE A 145 12.08 -2.33 -20.36
C ILE A 145 12.90 -1.14 -19.89
N ARG A 146 13.98 -0.82 -20.59
CA ARG A 146 14.75 0.40 -20.30
C ARG A 146 13.86 1.63 -20.53
N SER A 147 13.80 2.49 -19.53
CA SER A 147 13.02 3.72 -19.62
C SER A 147 13.70 4.74 -20.54
N GLU A 148 12.90 5.37 -21.40
CA GLU A 148 13.29 6.56 -22.15
C GLU A 148 12.82 7.87 -21.47
N TYR A 149 12.21 7.75 -20.28
CA TYR A 149 11.70 8.89 -19.53
C TYR A 149 12.83 9.82 -19.11
N LYS A 150 12.65 11.10 -19.38
CA LYS A 150 13.57 12.16 -18.93
C LYS A 150 12.88 12.95 -17.83
N ALA A 151 13.42 12.85 -16.63
CA ALA A 151 12.89 13.59 -15.48
C ALA A 151 13.05 15.10 -15.70
N ALA A 152 12.00 15.86 -15.36
CA ALA A 152 12.05 17.33 -15.39
C ALA A 152 12.83 17.92 -14.21
N GLN A 153 13.00 17.13 -13.13
CA GLN A 153 13.70 17.53 -11.91
C GLN A 153 14.70 16.45 -11.51
N THR A 154 15.73 16.86 -10.77
CA THR A 154 16.70 15.94 -10.17
C THR A 154 16.15 15.39 -8.86
N GLY A 155 16.38 14.10 -8.60
CA GLY A 155 15.96 13.44 -7.37
C GLY A 155 16.13 11.93 -7.51
N PHE A 156 15.91 11.22 -6.42
CA PHE A 156 15.97 9.75 -6.39
C PHE A 156 14.60 9.20 -5.97
N VAL A 157 14.22 8.09 -6.59
CA VAL A 157 13.04 7.31 -6.21
C VAL A 157 13.52 5.89 -5.99
N GLN A 158 13.32 5.38 -4.78
CA GLN A 158 13.74 4.04 -4.39
C GLN A 158 12.52 3.25 -3.88
N PRO A 159 11.82 2.52 -4.76
CA PRO A 159 10.80 1.58 -4.30
C PRO A 159 11.44 0.42 -3.54
N TYR A 160 10.83 0.05 -2.42
CA TYR A 160 11.20 -1.13 -1.64
C TYR A 160 9.93 -1.81 -1.12
N ALA A 161 10.06 -3.04 -0.67
CA ALA A 161 8.99 -3.80 -0.04
C ALA A 161 9.56 -4.55 1.15
N ASP A 162 8.79 -4.59 2.24
CA ASP A 162 9.06 -5.47 3.37
C ASP A 162 8.59 -6.89 3.09
N SER A 163 9.31 -7.85 3.63
CA SER A 163 8.97 -9.26 3.59
C SER A 163 9.19 -9.87 4.98
N PRO A 164 8.28 -10.75 5.47
CA PRO A 164 8.55 -11.48 6.70
C PRO A 164 9.52 -12.66 6.50
N MET A 165 10.11 -12.80 5.31
CA MET A 165 10.92 -13.96 4.92
C MET A 165 12.42 -13.70 5.01
N ASP A 166 12.86 -12.47 5.22
CA ASP A 166 14.26 -12.06 5.20
C ASP A 166 14.82 -11.59 6.55
N ASP A 167 13.98 -11.63 7.60
CA ASP A 167 14.29 -11.16 8.97
C ASP A 167 14.73 -9.68 9.06
N GLU A 168 14.45 -8.88 8.02
CA GLU A 168 14.77 -7.46 7.93
C GLU A 168 13.50 -6.61 8.11
N GLN A 169 13.60 -5.52 8.88
CA GLN A 169 12.50 -4.59 9.13
C GLN A 169 12.71 -3.28 8.36
N VAL A 170 12.90 -3.39 7.04
CA VAL A 170 13.30 -2.28 6.17
C VAL A 170 12.37 -1.07 6.31
N GLY A 171 11.05 -1.30 6.36
CA GLY A 171 10.07 -0.22 6.49
C GLY A 171 10.24 0.58 7.78
N GLU A 172 10.39 -0.10 8.92
CA GLU A 172 10.58 0.56 10.22
C GLU A 172 11.92 1.30 10.28
N GLU A 173 12.99 0.65 9.82
CA GLU A 173 14.33 1.24 9.82
C GLU A 173 14.42 2.50 8.95
N VAL A 174 13.75 2.53 7.80
CA VAL A 174 13.65 3.72 6.95
C VAL A 174 12.94 4.85 7.70
N TYR A 175 11.80 4.58 8.38
CA TYR A 175 11.10 5.58 9.16
C TYR A 175 11.94 6.11 10.33
N ILE A 176 12.59 5.24 11.10
CA ILE A 176 13.48 5.62 12.20
C ILE A 176 14.65 6.45 11.68
N SER A 177 15.27 6.02 10.58
CA SER A 177 16.38 6.77 9.95
C SER A 177 15.95 8.16 9.50
N MET A 178 14.76 8.29 8.88
CA MET A 178 14.20 9.58 8.48
C MET A 178 13.98 10.50 9.68
N VAL A 179 13.37 10.01 10.76
CA VAL A 179 13.13 10.79 12.00
C VAL A 179 14.44 11.22 12.64
N ASN A 180 15.44 10.34 12.68
CA ASN A 180 16.74 10.62 13.29
C ASN A 180 17.54 11.66 12.50
N LYS A 181 17.40 11.69 11.17
CA LYS A 181 18.08 12.66 10.27
C LYS A 181 17.35 13.98 10.17
N ALA A 182 16.07 14.05 10.53
CA ALA A 182 15.29 15.28 10.45
C ALA A 182 15.88 16.38 11.35
N GLU A 183 16.07 17.58 10.78
CA GLU A 183 16.62 18.77 11.45
C GLU A 183 15.56 19.84 11.69
N LYS A 184 14.60 20.02 10.76
CA LYS A 184 13.58 21.07 10.82
C LYS A 184 12.20 20.52 11.13
N TYR A 185 11.75 19.56 10.33
CA TYR A 185 10.43 18.94 10.51
C TYR A 185 10.37 17.51 10.02
N CYS A 186 9.44 16.75 10.62
CA CYS A 186 9.12 15.41 10.18
C CYS A 186 7.61 15.17 10.41
N TRP A 187 6.84 15.00 9.33
CA TRP A 187 5.39 14.89 9.38
C TRP A 187 4.92 13.56 8.84
N PHE A 188 3.90 13.00 9.49
CA PHE A 188 3.32 11.71 9.14
C PHE A 188 1.82 11.80 8.97
N ILE A 189 1.29 11.02 8.03
CA ILE A 189 -0.13 10.71 7.93
C ILE A 189 -0.26 9.19 7.99
N THR A 190 -1.06 8.68 8.91
CA THR A 190 -1.28 7.24 9.08
C THR A 190 -2.70 6.95 9.56
N PRO A 191 -3.37 5.89 9.03
CA PRO A 191 -4.68 5.49 9.52
C PRO A 191 -4.65 4.88 10.91
N TYR A 192 -3.51 4.27 11.30
CA TYR A 192 -3.36 3.56 12.56
C TYR A 192 -1.99 3.90 13.16
N LEU A 193 -2.00 4.60 14.29
CA LEU A 193 -0.78 4.90 15.03
C LEU A 193 -0.54 3.79 16.06
N ILE A 194 0.07 2.70 15.57
CA ILE A 194 0.48 1.55 16.38
C ILE A 194 1.94 1.32 16.03
N ILE A 195 2.83 1.78 16.88
CA ILE A 195 4.27 1.86 16.63
C ILE A 195 5.04 1.17 17.75
N THR A 196 6.26 0.79 17.45
CA THR A 196 7.19 0.18 18.40
C THR A 196 7.68 1.18 19.43
N ASP A 197 8.33 0.69 20.47
CA ASP A 197 8.99 1.55 21.47
C ASP A 197 10.15 2.32 20.85
N GLU A 198 10.88 1.71 19.91
CA GLU A 198 11.98 2.32 19.17
C GLU A 198 11.49 3.53 18.34
N MET A 199 10.42 3.36 17.57
CA MET A 199 9.83 4.46 16.80
C MET A 199 9.25 5.55 17.71
N THR A 200 8.59 5.17 18.80
CA THR A 200 8.10 6.11 19.82
C THR A 200 9.25 6.94 20.41
N HIS A 201 10.36 6.28 20.73
CA HIS A 201 11.55 6.94 21.29
C HIS A 201 12.17 7.90 20.26
N ALA A 202 12.31 7.49 19.02
CA ALA A 202 12.86 8.31 17.94
C ALA A 202 12.03 9.60 17.72
N LEU A 203 10.69 9.49 17.65
CA LEU A 203 9.77 10.63 17.51
C LEU A 203 9.89 11.61 18.68
N CYS A 204 9.89 11.09 19.92
CA CYS A 204 10.05 11.91 21.12
C CYS A 204 11.41 12.61 21.17
N LEU A 205 12.48 11.92 20.78
CA LEU A 205 13.83 12.48 20.75
C LEU A 205 13.95 13.58 19.69
N ALA A 206 13.39 13.37 18.51
CA ALA A 206 13.35 14.38 17.44
C ALA A 206 12.61 15.65 17.93
N ALA A 207 11.44 15.52 18.55
CA ALA A 207 10.71 16.65 19.12
C ALA A 207 11.51 17.39 20.19
N LYS A 208 12.22 16.67 21.07
CA LYS A 208 13.11 17.25 22.09
C LYS A 208 14.34 17.96 21.49
N ARG A 209 14.81 17.54 20.32
CA ARG A 209 15.86 18.26 19.57
C ARG A 209 15.36 19.55 18.94
N GLY A 210 14.05 19.83 18.95
CA GLY A 210 13.43 21.00 18.36
C GLY A 210 12.85 20.76 16.96
N VAL A 211 12.86 19.52 16.47
CA VAL A 211 12.22 19.17 15.19
C VAL A 211 10.70 19.30 15.34
N ASP A 212 10.03 19.92 14.35
CA ASP A 212 8.57 20.00 14.29
C ASP A 212 8.00 18.64 13.86
N VAL A 213 7.68 17.78 14.82
CA VAL A 213 7.12 16.46 14.58
C VAL A 213 5.60 16.55 14.61
N ARG A 214 4.95 16.17 13.49
CA ARG A 214 3.48 16.16 13.38
C ARG A 214 2.97 14.81 12.91
N ILE A 215 1.85 14.37 13.48
CA ILE A 215 1.17 13.15 13.07
C ILE A 215 -0.32 13.46 12.83
N ILE A 216 -0.85 13.03 11.70
CA ILE A 216 -2.26 13.14 11.36
C ILE A 216 -2.86 11.73 11.33
N THR A 217 -3.94 11.54 12.08
CA THR A 217 -4.71 10.30 12.17
C THR A 217 -6.17 10.53 11.77
N PRO A 218 -6.99 9.50 11.56
CA PRO A 218 -8.41 9.67 11.27
C PRO A 218 -9.19 10.31 12.41
N GLY A 219 -10.14 11.18 12.08
CA GLY A 219 -11.10 11.73 13.03
C GLY A 219 -12.34 10.84 13.20
N ILE A 220 -12.71 10.09 12.16
CA ILE A 220 -13.80 9.09 12.20
C ILE A 220 -13.16 7.71 11.94
N PRO A 221 -13.22 6.78 12.89
CA PRO A 221 -12.57 5.47 12.74
C PRO A 221 -13.39 4.50 11.90
N ASP A 222 -12.71 3.64 11.12
CA ASP A 222 -13.29 2.45 10.51
C ASP A 222 -13.45 1.30 11.52
N LYS A 223 -12.52 1.19 12.50
CA LYS A 223 -12.45 0.15 13.52
C LYS A 223 -12.27 0.76 14.91
N LYS A 224 -13.33 0.79 15.69
CA LYS A 224 -13.34 1.46 17.02
C LYS A 224 -12.26 0.94 17.98
N MET A 225 -12.00 -0.38 17.99
CA MET A 225 -10.98 -0.95 18.87
C MET A 225 -9.58 -0.49 18.47
N ILE A 226 -9.24 -0.55 17.18
CA ILE A 226 -7.95 -0.10 16.64
C ILE A 226 -7.75 1.40 16.88
N TYR A 227 -8.83 2.19 16.76
CA TYR A 227 -8.79 3.61 17.07
C TYR A 227 -8.47 3.88 18.55
N SER A 228 -9.02 3.08 19.47
CA SER A 228 -8.69 3.19 20.88
C SER A 228 -7.21 2.89 21.16
N VAL A 229 -6.64 1.89 20.48
CA VAL A 229 -5.20 1.60 20.56
C VAL A 229 -4.39 2.77 19.98
N THR A 230 -4.75 3.29 18.80
CA THR A 230 -4.11 4.48 18.20
C THR A 230 -4.06 5.64 19.20
N ARG A 231 -5.20 5.95 19.86
CA ARG A 231 -5.27 7.05 20.82
C ARG A 231 -4.48 6.81 22.12
N SER A 232 -4.19 5.58 22.46
CA SER A 232 -3.36 5.27 23.65
C SER A 232 -1.93 5.80 23.52
N PHE A 233 -1.41 5.94 22.30
CA PHE A 233 -0.09 6.53 22.02
C PHE A 233 -0.05 8.06 22.17
N TYR A 234 -1.21 8.75 22.05
CA TYR A 234 -1.24 10.21 22.01
C TYR A 234 -0.62 10.86 23.24
N HIS A 235 -0.99 10.40 24.43
CA HIS A 235 -0.54 11.03 25.67
C HIS A 235 0.99 11.03 25.78
N GLY A 236 1.63 9.88 25.51
CA GLY A 236 3.08 9.73 25.59
C GLY A 236 3.82 10.62 24.58
N LEU A 237 3.35 10.67 23.37
CA LEU A 237 3.93 11.47 22.29
C LEU A 237 3.74 12.97 22.51
N VAL A 238 2.52 13.43 22.83
CA VAL A 238 2.20 14.85 23.06
C VAL A 238 2.96 15.41 24.26
N LYS A 239 3.09 14.63 25.36
CA LYS A 239 3.88 15.01 26.53
C LYS A 239 5.34 15.29 26.19
N ASN A 240 5.87 14.66 25.13
CA ASN A 240 7.24 14.82 24.67
C ASN A 240 7.41 15.83 23.52
N GLY A 241 6.35 16.57 23.16
CA GLY A 241 6.41 17.66 22.18
C GLY A 241 5.96 17.30 20.77
N VAL A 242 5.55 16.05 20.50
CA VAL A 242 4.95 15.65 19.22
C VAL A 242 3.55 16.26 19.08
N ARG A 243 3.22 16.81 17.94
CA ARG A 243 1.89 17.37 17.64
C ARG A 243 1.03 16.37 16.92
N ILE A 244 -0.15 16.06 17.46
CA ILE A 244 -1.10 15.10 16.88
C ILE A 244 -2.36 15.84 16.45
N TYR A 245 -2.82 15.53 15.24
CA TYR A 245 -4.04 16.08 14.63
C TYR A 245 -4.95 14.96 14.19
N GLU A 246 -6.26 15.17 14.29
CA GLU A 246 -7.26 14.26 13.77
C GLU A 246 -7.92 14.85 12.53
N TRP A 247 -8.00 14.08 11.44
CA TRP A 247 -8.67 14.43 10.20
C TRP A 247 -10.18 14.37 10.40
N THR A 248 -10.79 15.50 10.72
CA THR A 248 -12.22 15.60 11.12
C THR A 248 -13.24 15.31 10.03
N PRO A 249 -12.97 15.52 8.71
CA PRO A 249 -13.96 15.20 7.67
C PRO A 249 -14.29 13.71 7.54
N GLY A 250 -13.42 12.80 8.05
CA GLY A 250 -13.68 11.39 7.92
C GLY A 250 -12.50 10.50 8.26
N PHE A 251 -12.34 9.43 7.48
CA PHE A 251 -11.25 8.46 7.63
C PHE A 251 -10.07 8.79 6.72
N CYS A 252 -8.95 9.18 7.31
CA CYS A 252 -7.71 9.40 6.60
C CYS A 252 -6.91 8.09 6.53
N HIS A 253 -6.92 7.44 5.36
CA HIS A 253 -6.21 6.17 5.11
C HIS A 253 -4.87 6.35 4.40
N ALA A 254 -4.47 7.58 4.12
CA ALA A 254 -3.16 7.86 3.53
C ALA A 254 -2.02 7.36 4.42
N LYS A 255 -0.97 6.82 3.81
CA LYS A 255 0.32 6.49 4.43
C LYS A 255 1.37 7.33 3.72
N MET A 256 1.80 8.36 4.40
CA MET A 256 2.73 9.33 3.82
C MET A 256 3.56 9.98 4.94
N SER A 257 4.80 10.23 4.63
CA SER A 257 5.70 10.98 5.50
C SER A 257 6.56 11.94 4.68
N VAL A 258 7.04 12.97 5.32
CA VAL A 258 7.96 13.95 4.75
C VAL A 258 8.88 14.48 5.82
N ALA A 259 10.15 14.66 5.49
CA ALA A 259 11.14 15.28 6.36
C ALA A 259 12.03 16.26 5.57
N ASP A 260 12.17 17.48 6.05
CA ASP A 260 13.11 18.52 5.62
C ASP A 260 13.17 18.80 4.10
N ASP A 261 12.05 18.59 3.38
CA ASP A 261 11.98 18.69 1.91
C ASP A 261 12.93 17.72 1.16
N CYS A 262 13.47 16.71 1.86
CA CYS A 262 14.46 15.78 1.34
C CYS A 262 13.96 14.33 1.27
N MET A 263 12.97 13.98 2.09
CA MET A 263 12.44 12.62 2.22
C MET A 263 10.92 12.63 2.47
#